data_b44751f110a743cbd11b005535d17832
#
_entry.id   b44751f110a743cbd11b005535d17832
#
_cell.length_a   1.000
_cell.length_b   1.000
_cell.length_c   1.000
_cell.angle_alpha   90.00
_cell.angle_beta   90.00
_cell.angle_gamma   90.00
#
_symmetry.space_group_name_H-M   'P 1'
#
loop_
_entity.id
_entity.type
_entity.pdbx_description
1 polymer ?
#
loop_
_entity_poly.entity_id
_entity_poly.type
_entity_poly.pdbx_seq_one_letter_code
_entity_poly.pdbx_strand_id
1 'polypeptide(L)'
;LRMNVASEKSVTETASIISKDIGRVDILINNAAINPTSSVIQSNKSPTRLENFDLAQWDKELSVGLTGAFLCSKVFGSRMAEDGGGGVILNIASDLSVIAPDQRLYHEEGVQNNLQPVKPVTYSVIKAGLVGLTRYLASYWLDEGVRANALSPGGVYTGQDDKFVEKLTSLIPMGRMASEKEYVGAVQFLCSDAS
;
A
#
# COMPACT_ATOMS: atom_id res chain seq x y z
N LEU A 1 6.38 17.99 -8.14
CA LEU A 1 7.49 17.12 -8.55
C LEU A 1 6.95 15.74 -8.97
N ARG A 2 7.57 15.13 -9.98
CA ARG A 2 7.29 13.74 -10.38
C ARG A 2 8.42 12.86 -9.87
N MET A 3 8.08 11.75 -9.19
CA MET A 3 9.04 10.81 -8.61
C MET A 3 8.66 9.38 -8.99
N ASN A 4 9.64 8.58 -9.40
CA ASN A 4 9.48 7.14 -9.56
C ASN A 4 9.97 6.45 -8.28
N VAL A 5 9.06 5.97 -7.45
CA VAL A 5 9.38 5.33 -6.17
C VAL A 5 10.17 4.02 -6.33
N ALA A 6 10.06 3.34 -7.48
CA ALA A 6 10.82 2.13 -7.76
C ALA A 6 12.29 2.40 -8.19
N SER A 7 12.73 3.66 -8.22
CA SER A 7 14.09 4.06 -8.59
C SER A 7 14.75 4.84 -7.47
N GLU A 8 15.76 4.25 -6.83
CA GLU A 8 16.53 4.90 -5.78
C GLU A 8 17.10 6.25 -6.23
N LYS A 9 17.63 6.31 -7.46
CA LYS A 9 18.10 7.56 -8.06
C LYS A 9 17.01 8.63 -8.11
N SER A 10 15.81 8.27 -8.60
CA SER A 10 14.68 9.21 -8.68
C SER A 10 14.23 9.70 -7.31
N VAL A 11 14.19 8.82 -6.30
CA VAL A 11 13.83 9.18 -4.93
C VAL A 11 14.87 10.13 -4.33
N THR A 12 16.17 9.83 -4.49
CA THR A 12 17.27 10.65 -3.97
C THR A 12 17.33 12.03 -4.63
N GLU A 13 17.18 12.10 -5.96
CA GLU A 13 17.14 13.37 -6.69
C GLU A 13 15.95 14.23 -6.27
N THR A 14 14.76 13.62 -6.15
CA THR A 14 13.55 14.32 -5.69
C THR A 14 13.71 14.86 -4.27
N ALA A 15 14.24 14.04 -3.36
CA ALA A 15 14.51 14.46 -1.99
C ALA A 15 15.52 15.63 -1.91
N SER A 16 16.51 15.65 -2.81
CA SER A 16 17.49 16.76 -2.88
C SER A 16 16.87 18.06 -3.40
N ILE A 17 15.96 17.97 -4.38
CA ILE A 17 15.21 19.13 -4.88
C ILE A 17 14.29 19.67 -3.76
N ILE A 18 13.57 18.81 -3.06
CA ILE A 18 12.68 19.22 -1.96
C ILE A 18 13.48 19.93 -0.88
N SER A 19 14.59 19.35 -0.43
CA SER A 19 15.44 19.93 0.62
C SER A 19 15.97 21.31 0.23
N LYS A 20 16.35 21.49 -1.05
CA LYS A 20 16.87 22.76 -1.55
C LYS A 20 15.80 23.85 -1.72
N ASP A 21 14.66 23.49 -2.31
CA ASP A 21 13.68 24.46 -2.81
C ASP A 21 12.51 24.69 -1.84
N ILE A 22 12.23 23.73 -0.95
CA ILE A 22 11.08 23.76 -0.03
C ILE A 22 11.55 23.71 1.43
N GLY A 23 12.55 22.87 1.72
CA GLY A 23 13.07 22.65 3.06
C GLY A 23 12.86 21.22 3.55
N ARG A 24 12.73 21.07 4.87
CA ARG A 24 12.61 19.80 5.55
C ARG A 24 11.28 19.10 5.23
N VAL A 25 11.33 17.77 5.19
CA VAL A 25 10.14 16.92 5.13
C VAL A 25 9.88 16.36 6.53
N ASP A 26 8.73 16.65 7.10
CA ASP A 26 8.31 16.20 8.44
C ASP A 26 7.42 14.95 8.38
N ILE A 27 6.73 14.75 7.28
CA ILE A 27 5.77 13.66 7.09
C ILE A 27 6.02 12.98 5.75
N LEU A 28 6.22 11.66 5.78
CA LEU A 28 6.25 10.79 4.61
C LEU A 28 5.05 9.86 4.63
N ILE A 29 4.23 9.87 3.58
CA ILE A 29 3.13 8.91 3.40
C ILE A 29 3.45 7.99 2.22
N ASN A 30 3.75 6.73 2.50
CA ASN A 30 3.94 5.68 1.51
C ASN A 30 2.57 5.13 1.07
N ASN A 31 2.03 5.70 0.01
CA ASN A 31 0.73 5.32 -0.57
C ASN A 31 0.84 4.80 -2.01
N ALA A 32 2.00 4.95 -2.65
CA ALA A 32 2.18 4.50 -4.03
C ALA A 32 2.00 2.99 -4.15
N ALA A 33 1.14 2.57 -5.06
CA ALA A 33 0.84 1.18 -5.32
C ALA A 33 0.44 0.97 -6.78
N ILE A 34 0.66 -0.23 -7.29
CA ILE A 34 0.01 -0.73 -8.49
C ILE A 34 -1.21 -1.51 -8.01
N ASN A 35 -2.40 -1.06 -8.42
CA ASN A 35 -3.62 -1.81 -8.17
C ASN A 35 -4.01 -2.51 -9.47
N PRO A 36 -3.68 -3.79 -9.63
CA PRO A 36 -4.02 -4.51 -10.85
C PRO A 36 -5.54 -4.61 -10.95
N THR A 37 -6.08 -4.18 -12.07
CA THR A 37 -7.48 -4.43 -12.42
C THR A 37 -7.63 -5.92 -12.73
N SER A 38 -8.55 -6.58 -12.06
CA SER A 38 -8.77 -8.03 -12.07
C SER A 38 -9.33 -8.61 -13.39
N SER A 39 -9.37 -7.86 -14.44
CA SER A 39 -10.15 -8.22 -15.63
C SER A 39 -9.37 -8.16 -16.94
N VAL A 40 -8.58 -9.16 -17.23
CA VAL A 40 -8.46 -9.65 -18.62
C VAL A 40 -8.11 -11.14 -18.56
N ILE A 41 -9.09 -12.01 -18.79
CA ILE A 41 -8.83 -13.40 -19.17
C ILE A 41 -8.13 -13.36 -20.55
N GLN A 42 -6.80 -13.40 -20.53
CA GLN A 42 -6.03 -13.59 -21.75
C GLN A 42 -5.83 -15.09 -21.95
N SER A 43 -6.36 -15.61 -23.04
CA SER A 43 -6.11 -16.98 -23.53
C SER A 43 -6.22 -18.08 -22.46
N ASN A 44 -7.40 -18.62 -22.20
CA ASN A 44 -7.63 -19.83 -21.37
C ASN A 44 -6.90 -19.92 -20.02
N LYS A 45 -6.40 -18.81 -19.48
CA LYS A 45 -5.74 -18.72 -18.15
C LYS A 45 -6.13 -17.43 -17.46
N SER A 46 -6.41 -17.52 -16.16
CA SER A 46 -6.55 -16.33 -15.32
C SER A 46 -5.17 -15.87 -14.86
N PRO A 47 -4.72 -14.65 -15.20
CA PRO A 47 -3.38 -14.18 -14.86
C PRO A 47 -3.21 -13.86 -13.37
N THR A 48 -4.29 -13.75 -12.61
CA THR A 48 -4.24 -13.46 -11.17
C THR A 48 -4.04 -14.70 -10.30
N ARG A 49 -4.27 -15.90 -10.86
CA ARG A 49 -4.10 -17.16 -10.14
C ARG A 49 -2.62 -17.44 -9.89
N LEU A 50 -2.32 -18.00 -8.71
CA LEU A 50 -0.96 -18.23 -8.25
C LEU A 50 -0.12 -19.05 -9.24
N GLU A 51 -0.71 -20.12 -9.80
CA GLU A 51 -0.06 -21.00 -10.77
C GLU A 51 0.25 -20.37 -12.13
N ASN A 52 -0.39 -19.23 -12.42
CA ASN A 52 -0.23 -18.49 -13.69
C ASN A 52 0.39 -17.10 -13.48
N PHE A 53 0.69 -16.72 -12.23
CA PHE A 53 1.15 -15.39 -11.91
C PHE A 53 2.56 -15.15 -12.47
N ASP A 54 2.71 -14.12 -13.30
CA ASP A 54 3.97 -13.83 -13.96
C ASP A 54 5.00 -13.20 -13.00
N LEU A 55 6.24 -13.70 -13.05
CA LEU A 55 7.34 -13.19 -12.22
C LEU A 55 7.65 -11.71 -12.53
N ALA A 56 7.58 -11.29 -13.78
CA ALA A 56 7.81 -9.89 -14.13
C ALA A 56 6.73 -8.97 -13.55
N GLN A 57 5.48 -9.46 -13.47
CA GLN A 57 4.40 -8.72 -12.79
C GLN A 57 4.62 -8.69 -11.28
N TRP A 58 5.05 -9.80 -10.68
CA TRP A 58 5.46 -9.85 -9.28
C TRP A 58 6.53 -8.80 -8.97
N ASP A 59 7.64 -8.80 -9.71
CA ASP A 59 8.75 -7.87 -9.50
C ASP A 59 8.31 -6.42 -9.67
N LYS A 60 7.49 -6.13 -10.68
CA LYS A 60 6.94 -4.81 -10.93
C LYS A 60 6.07 -4.31 -9.78
N GLU A 61 5.17 -5.13 -9.26
CA GLU A 61 4.27 -4.73 -8.17
C GLU A 61 5.03 -4.56 -6.85
N LEU A 62 5.95 -5.47 -6.53
CA LEU A 62 6.82 -5.33 -5.37
C LEU A 62 7.73 -4.10 -5.46
N SER A 63 8.29 -3.83 -6.64
CA SER A 63 9.19 -2.69 -6.84
C SER A 63 8.53 -1.35 -6.50
N VAL A 64 7.22 -1.21 -6.75
CA VAL A 64 6.46 0.01 -6.41
C VAL A 64 5.94 -0.06 -4.98
N GLY A 65 5.22 -1.15 -4.64
CA GLY A 65 4.42 -1.20 -3.42
C GLY A 65 5.24 -1.44 -2.14
N LEU A 66 6.34 -2.19 -2.22
CA LEU A 66 7.16 -2.53 -1.06
C LEU A 66 8.55 -1.93 -1.15
N THR A 67 9.30 -2.20 -2.23
CA THR A 67 10.64 -1.63 -2.41
C THR A 67 10.58 -0.10 -2.48
N GLY A 68 9.56 0.46 -3.14
CA GLY A 68 9.35 1.91 -3.20
C GLY A 68 9.13 2.53 -1.83
N ALA A 69 8.31 1.92 -0.98
CA ALA A 69 8.12 2.37 0.40
C ALA A 69 9.42 2.29 1.22
N PHE A 70 10.20 1.22 1.04
CA PHE A 70 11.53 1.09 1.65
C PHE A 70 12.47 2.20 1.17
N LEU A 71 12.59 2.45 -0.13
CA LEU A 71 13.48 3.48 -0.69
C LEU A 71 13.08 4.90 -0.21
N CYS A 72 11.79 5.21 -0.23
CA CYS A 72 11.30 6.48 0.30
C CYS A 72 11.60 6.62 1.80
N SER A 73 11.33 5.57 2.58
CA SER A 73 11.61 5.58 4.02
C SER A 73 13.12 5.71 4.29
N LYS A 74 13.97 5.00 3.55
CA LYS A 74 15.43 5.10 3.64
C LYS A 74 15.90 6.53 3.41
N VAL A 75 15.46 7.18 2.32
CA VAL A 75 15.98 8.50 1.91
C VAL A 75 15.40 9.63 2.78
N PHE A 76 14.07 9.66 2.95
CA PHE A 76 13.43 10.72 3.72
C PHE A 76 13.55 10.51 5.22
N GLY A 77 13.42 9.25 5.70
CA GLY A 77 13.55 8.93 7.11
C GLY A 77 14.96 9.18 7.65
N SER A 78 16.03 8.87 6.85
CA SER A 78 17.39 9.21 7.24
C SER A 78 17.56 10.72 7.42
N ARG A 79 17.02 11.54 6.53
CA ARG A 79 17.05 12.99 6.65
C ARG A 79 16.28 13.50 7.86
N MET A 80 15.09 12.94 8.15
CA MET A 80 14.32 13.26 9.36
C MET A 80 15.15 13.01 10.63
N ALA A 81 15.88 11.89 10.67
CA ALA A 81 16.76 11.52 11.78
C ALA A 81 17.99 12.45 11.89
N GLU A 82 18.69 12.69 10.77
CA GLU A 82 19.89 13.53 10.71
C GLU A 82 19.62 14.99 11.06
N ASP A 83 18.46 15.54 10.67
CA ASP A 83 18.08 16.93 10.94
C ASP A 83 17.70 17.16 12.41
N GLY A 84 17.62 16.13 13.24
CA GLY A 84 17.41 16.18 14.69
C GLY A 84 16.03 16.64 15.15
N GLY A 85 15.09 16.82 14.22
CA GLY A 85 13.73 17.24 14.55
C GLY A 85 12.70 16.08 14.50
N GLY A 86 13.15 14.85 14.32
CA GLY A 86 12.28 13.70 14.19
C GLY A 86 11.41 13.74 12.93
N GLY A 87 10.29 13.05 12.92
CA GLY A 87 9.35 13.03 11.80
C GLY A 87 8.37 11.87 11.86
N VAL A 88 7.54 11.74 10.84
CA VAL A 88 6.53 10.68 10.78
C VAL A 88 6.57 9.97 9.45
N ILE A 89 6.60 8.65 9.49
CA ILE A 89 6.42 7.78 8.31
C ILE A 89 5.09 7.04 8.47
N LEU A 90 4.17 7.22 7.52
CA LEU A 90 2.90 6.52 7.48
C LEU A 90 2.86 5.58 6.27
N ASN A 91 2.75 4.29 6.49
CA ASN A 91 2.59 3.29 5.45
C ASN A 91 1.10 2.94 5.27
N ILE A 92 0.59 3.05 4.04
CA ILE A 92 -0.81 2.68 3.75
C ILE A 92 -0.86 1.19 3.40
N ALA A 93 -1.14 0.39 4.41
CA ALA A 93 -1.31 -1.06 4.31
C ALA A 93 -2.74 -1.43 3.84
N SER A 94 -3.37 -2.45 4.41
CA SER A 94 -4.73 -2.91 4.16
C SER A 94 -5.15 -3.85 5.29
N ASP A 95 -6.44 -4.08 5.47
CA ASP A 95 -6.97 -5.18 6.27
C ASP A 95 -6.37 -6.53 5.83
N LEU A 96 -6.13 -6.71 4.52
CA LEU A 96 -5.45 -7.89 3.97
C LEU A 96 -3.95 -7.99 4.33
N SER A 97 -3.45 -7.08 5.15
CA SER A 97 -2.13 -7.24 5.81
C SER A 97 -2.19 -8.15 7.04
N VAL A 98 -3.39 -8.38 7.59
CA VAL A 98 -3.61 -9.15 8.83
C VAL A 98 -4.63 -10.27 8.67
N ILE A 99 -5.51 -10.19 7.66
CA ILE A 99 -6.46 -11.25 7.32
C ILE A 99 -6.20 -11.81 5.92
N ALA A 100 -6.62 -13.03 5.66
CA ALA A 100 -6.56 -13.63 4.33
C ALA A 100 -7.64 -13.02 3.40
N PRO A 101 -7.35 -12.83 2.11
CA PRO A 101 -8.36 -12.45 1.15
C PRO A 101 -9.41 -13.56 0.98
N ASP A 102 -10.69 -13.20 1.01
CA ASP A 102 -11.74 -14.14 0.63
C ASP A 102 -11.83 -14.20 -0.91
N GLN A 103 -11.33 -15.29 -1.49
CA GLN A 103 -11.29 -15.44 -2.94
C GLN A 103 -12.69 -15.56 -3.58
N ARG A 104 -13.73 -15.90 -2.80
CA ARG A 104 -15.13 -15.97 -3.28
C ARG A 104 -15.67 -14.61 -3.74
N LEU A 105 -15.10 -13.51 -3.26
CA LEU A 105 -15.46 -12.17 -3.70
C LEU A 105 -15.23 -11.95 -5.20
N TYR A 106 -14.25 -12.63 -5.76
CA TYR A 106 -13.83 -12.49 -7.16
C TYR A 106 -14.49 -13.52 -8.08
N HIS A 107 -15.32 -14.41 -7.53
CA HIS A 107 -15.98 -15.46 -8.31
C HIS A 107 -16.96 -14.86 -9.31
N GLU A 108 -16.83 -15.27 -10.59
CA GLU A 108 -17.69 -14.88 -11.71
C GLU A 108 -18.54 -16.07 -12.17
N GLU A 109 -19.86 -15.84 -12.32
CA GLU A 109 -20.79 -16.87 -12.80
C GLU A 109 -20.49 -17.27 -14.25
N GLY A 110 -20.56 -18.56 -14.55
CA GLY A 110 -20.32 -19.09 -15.89
C GLY A 110 -18.84 -19.24 -16.26
N VAL A 111 -17.91 -18.79 -15.41
CA VAL A 111 -16.47 -18.98 -15.59
C VAL A 111 -16.04 -20.30 -14.95
N GLN A 112 -15.23 -21.10 -15.65
CA GLN A 112 -14.69 -22.36 -15.13
C GLN A 112 -13.78 -22.13 -13.91
N ASN A 113 -13.74 -23.04 -12.95
CA ASN A 113 -13.00 -22.89 -11.69
C ASN A 113 -11.51 -22.56 -11.87
N ASN A 114 -10.85 -23.16 -12.86
CA ASN A 114 -9.43 -22.90 -13.17
C ASN A 114 -9.18 -21.57 -13.87
N LEU A 115 -10.24 -20.87 -14.28
CA LEU A 115 -10.19 -19.55 -14.94
C LEU A 115 -10.70 -18.43 -14.02
N GLN A 116 -11.25 -18.76 -12.84
CA GLN A 116 -11.77 -17.77 -11.90
C GLN A 116 -10.69 -16.75 -11.52
N PRO A 117 -11.00 -15.45 -11.58
CA PRO A 117 -10.11 -14.42 -11.04
C PRO A 117 -9.97 -14.59 -9.52
N VAL A 118 -8.84 -14.15 -9.01
CA VAL A 118 -8.54 -14.14 -7.56
C VAL A 118 -7.82 -12.84 -7.18
N LYS A 119 -7.78 -12.53 -5.90
CA LYS A 119 -6.89 -11.45 -5.42
C LYS A 119 -5.44 -11.85 -5.69
N PRO A 120 -4.65 -11.03 -6.41
CA PRO A 120 -3.25 -11.34 -6.68
C PRO A 120 -2.44 -11.54 -5.39
N VAL A 121 -1.54 -12.53 -5.39
CA VAL A 121 -0.68 -12.87 -4.24
C VAL A 121 0.17 -11.68 -3.79
N THR A 122 0.66 -10.88 -4.72
CA THR A 122 1.47 -9.68 -4.47
C THR A 122 0.80 -8.69 -3.54
N TYR A 123 -0.53 -8.53 -3.63
CA TYR A 123 -1.25 -7.60 -2.79
C TYR A 123 -1.08 -7.93 -1.30
N SER A 124 -1.35 -9.18 -0.91
CA SER A 124 -1.20 -9.62 0.49
C SER A 124 0.25 -9.54 0.95
N VAL A 125 1.20 -9.94 0.10
CA VAL A 125 2.63 -9.88 0.43
C VAL A 125 3.09 -8.44 0.64
N ILE A 126 2.76 -7.52 -0.26
CA ILE A 126 3.10 -6.10 -0.15
C ILE A 126 2.49 -5.50 1.12
N LYS A 127 1.18 -5.70 1.33
CA LYS A 127 0.48 -5.09 2.47
C LYS A 127 0.96 -5.63 3.82
N ALA A 128 1.24 -6.92 3.93
CA ALA A 128 1.88 -7.50 5.11
C ALA A 128 3.33 -7.01 5.28
N GLY A 129 4.09 -6.91 4.19
CA GLY A 129 5.45 -6.37 4.18
C GLY A 129 5.53 -4.93 4.67
N LEU A 130 4.55 -4.07 4.32
CA LEU A 130 4.47 -2.69 4.82
C LEU A 130 4.29 -2.63 6.34
N VAL A 131 3.52 -3.54 6.93
CA VAL A 131 3.40 -3.65 8.41
C VAL A 131 4.72 -4.09 9.02
N GLY A 132 5.42 -5.06 8.41
CA GLY A 132 6.76 -5.47 8.83
C GLY A 132 7.77 -4.33 8.76
N LEU A 133 7.79 -3.58 7.65
CA LEU A 133 8.63 -2.39 7.48
C LEU A 133 8.33 -1.33 8.55
N THR A 134 7.04 -1.07 8.83
CA THR A 134 6.62 -0.12 9.87
C THR A 134 7.19 -0.48 11.23
N ARG A 135 7.08 -1.74 11.65
CA ARG A 135 7.62 -2.22 12.93
C ARG A 135 9.13 -2.04 13.04
N TYR A 136 9.85 -2.34 11.96
CA TYR A 136 11.29 -2.13 11.89
C TYR A 136 11.64 -0.66 12.06
N LEU A 137 11.02 0.22 11.25
CA LEU A 137 11.30 1.66 11.27
C LEU A 137 10.97 2.31 12.62
N ALA A 138 9.89 1.90 13.27
CA ALA A 138 9.45 2.42 14.58
C ALA A 138 10.48 2.16 15.69
N SER A 139 11.28 1.11 15.56
CA SER A 139 12.36 0.82 16.53
C SER A 139 13.72 1.33 16.07
N TYR A 140 13.95 1.45 14.77
CA TYR A 140 15.26 1.77 14.21
C TYR A 140 15.67 3.23 14.46
N TRP A 141 14.75 4.16 14.40
CA TRP A 141 14.97 5.60 14.63
C TRP A 141 14.27 6.12 15.90
N LEU A 142 14.17 5.27 16.93
CA LEU A 142 13.50 5.62 18.17
C LEU A 142 14.17 6.83 18.86
N ASP A 143 15.49 6.81 18.95
CA ASP A 143 16.27 7.85 19.64
C ASP A 143 16.32 9.17 18.84
N GLU A 144 16.12 9.12 17.53
CA GLU A 144 16.05 10.27 16.63
C GLU A 144 14.66 10.88 16.53
N GLY A 145 13.68 10.32 17.22
CA GLY A 145 12.31 10.85 17.26
C GLY A 145 11.52 10.66 15.95
N VAL A 146 11.92 9.72 15.08
CA VAL A 146 11.15 9.39 13.89
C VAL A 146 10.15 8.29 14.23
N ARG A 147 8.87 8.62 14.14
CA ARG A 147 7.78 7.67 14.37
C ARG A 147 7.38 6.98 13.06
N ALA A 148 7.01 5.72 13.13
CA ALA A 148 6.48 4.99 11.97
C ALA A 148 5.18 4.29 12.34
N ASN A 149 4.15 4.49 11.52
CA ASN A 149 2.83 3.90 11.69
C ASN A 149 2.34 3.25 10.39
N ALA A 150 1.42 2.30 10.51
CA ALA A 150 0.68 1.73 9.38
C ALA A 150 -0.81 1.95 9.56
N LEU A 151 -1.47 2.44 8.52
CA LEU A 151 -2.92 2.46 8.42
C LEU A 151 -3.35 1.29 7.54
N SER A 152 -4.27 0.45 8.05
CA SER A 152 -4.77 -0.75 7.37
C SER A 152 -6.26 -0.59 7.00
N PRO A 153 -6.60 0.19 5.97
CA PRO A 153 -7.98 0.38 5.54
C PRO A 153 -8.63 -0.93 5.11
N GLY A 154 -9.92 -1.08 5.38
CA GLY A 154 -10.79 -2.04 4.71
C GLY A 154 -11.21 -1.53 3.32
N GLY A 155 -12.28 -2.09 2.77
CA GLY A 155 -12.78 -1.70 1.45
C GLY A 155 -13.23 -0.24 1.38
N VAL A 156 -12.60 0.53 0.49
CA VAL A 156 -12.99 1.92 0.16
C VAL A 156 -13.73 1.91 -1.18
N TYR A 157 -14.90 2.53 -1.22
CA TYR A 157 -15.68 2.60 -2.45
C TYR A 157 -15.09 3.64 -3.41
N THR A 158 -14.76 3.18 -4.61
CA THR A 158 -14.21 3.98 -5.71
C THR A 158 -14.86 3.63 -7.06
N GLY A 159 -16.13 3.17 -7.04
CA GLY A 159 -16.85 2.79 -8.25
C GLY A 159 -16.63 1.34 -8.68
N GLN A 160 -16.40 0.42 -7.74
CA GLN A 160 -16.32 -1.01 -8.00
C GLN A 160 -17.66 -1.56 -8.52
N ASP A 161 -17.61 -2.70 -9.21
CA ASP A 161 -18.77 -3.43 -9.72
C ASP A 161 -19.77 -3.76 -8.59
N ASP A 162 -21.07 -3.60 -8.86
CA ASP A 162 -22.13 -3.74 -7.86
C ASP A 162 -22.18 -5.15 -7.22
N LYS A 163 -21.93 -6.21 -8.01
CA LYS A 163 -21.90 -7.59 -7.49
C LYS A 163 -20.73 -7.81 -6.54
N PHE A 164 -19.57 -7.21 -6.85
CA PHE A 164 -18.42 -7.24 -5.95
C PHE A 164 -18.72 -6.47 -4.67
N VAL A 165 -19.33 -5.28 -4.76
CA VAL A 165 -19.72 -4.46 -3.62
C VAL A 165 -20.70 -5.21 -2.73
N GLU A 166 -21.74 -5.84 -3.28
CA GLU A 166 -22.71 -6.64 -2.54
C GLU A 166 -22.04 -7.78 -1.77
N LYS A 167 -21.18 -8.57 -2.43
CA LYS A 167 -20.42 -9.65 -1.79
C LYS A 167 -19.53 -9.13 -0.68
N LEU A 168 -18.74 -8.06 -0.93
CA LEU A 168 -17.83 -7.52 0.06
C LEU A 168 -18.56 -6.94 1.27
N THR A 169 -19.63 -6.18 1.06
CA THR A 169 -20.41 -5.55 2.15
C THR A 169 -21.09 -6.56 3.04
N SER A 170 -21.44 -7.75 2.53
CA SER A 170 -21.94 -8.84 3.34
C SER A 170 -20.94 -9.35 4.41
N LEU A 171 -19.65 -9.13 4.20
CA LEU A 171 -18.57 -9.49 5.13
C LEU A 171 -18.17 -8.33 6.06
N ILE A 172 -18.64 -7.12 5.78
CA ILE A 172 -18.32 -5.92 6.59
C ILE A 172 -19.44 -5.71 7.61
N PRO A 173 -19.16 -5.75 8.93
CA PRO A 173 -20.21 -5.59 9.95
C PRO A 173 -21.02 -4.31 9.83
N MET A 174 -20.44 -3.22 9.28
CA MET A 174 -21.17 -1.96 9.02
C MET A 174 -22.10 -2.04 7.81
N GLY A 175 -22.11 -3.13 7.05
CA GLY A 175 -22.95 -3.34 5.86
C GLY A 175 -22.63 -2.42 4.68
N ARG A 176 -21.49 -1.74 4.68
CA ARG A 176 -21.06 -0.84 3.61
C ARG A 176 -19.55 -0.73 3.52
N MET A 177 -19.04 -0.36 2.36
CA MET A 177 -17.67 0.10 2.20
C MET A 177 -17.49 1.50 2.79
N ALA A 178 -16.27 1.87 3.12
CA ALA A 178 -15.93 3.22 3.54
C ALA A 178 -15.95 4.19 2.36
N SER A 179 -16.24 5.46 2.62
CA SER A 179 -15.95 6.54 1.69
C SER A 179 -14.48 6.97 1.81
N GLU A 180 -13.94 7.59 0.76
CA GLU A 180 -12.57 8.09 0.75
C GLU A 180 -12.25 9.09 1.88
N LYS A 181 -13.27 9.82 2.39
CA LYS A 181 -13.10 10.82 3.44
C LYS A 181 -13.02 10.25 4.84
N GLU A 182 -13.46 9.01 5.07
CA GLU A 182 -13.54 8.42 6.41
C GLU A 182 -12.16 8.15 7.02
N TYR A 183 -11.11 8.05 6.22
CA TYR A 183 -9.76 7.84 6.70
C TYR A 183 -8.96 9.13 6.98
N VAL A 184 -9.50 10.30 6.60
CA VAL A 184 -8.81 11.59 6.77
C VAL A 184 -8.44 11.83 8.24
N GLY A 185 -9.37 11.60 9.16
CA GLY A 185 -9.12 11.79 10.60
C GLY A 185 -8.03 10.85 11.12
N ALA A 186 -8.01 9.58 10.68
CA ALA A 186 -6.98 8.64 11.08
C ALA A 186 -5.59 9.04 10.53
N VAL A 187 -5.52 9.49 9.27
CA VAL A 187 -4.27 9.99 8.67
C VAL A 187 -3.78 11.23 9.43
N GLN A 188 -4.65 12.19 9.71
CA GLN A 188 -4.31 13.40 10.46
C GLN A 188 -3.80 13.05 11.86
N PHE A 189 -4.49 12.17 12.58
CA PHE A 189 -4.05 11.71 13.90
C PHE A 189 -2.67 11.07 13.84
N LEU A 190 -2.45 10.08 12.96
CA LEU A 190 -1.20 9.35 12.85
C LEU A 190 -0.02 10.22 12.36
N CYS A 191 -0.30 11.31 11.65
CA CYS A 191 0.71 12.25 11.15
C CYS A 191 0.93 13.47 12.06
N SER A 192 0.19 13.60 13.16
CA SER A 192 0.30 14.72 14.09
C SER A 192 1.00 14.31 15.39
N ASP A 193 1.34 15.30 16.21
CA ASP A 193 1.92 15.10 17.55
C ASP A 193 0.94 14.50 18.57
N ALA A 194 -0.30 14.22 18.15
CA ALA A 194 -1.31 13.59 18.99
C ALA A 194 -1.20 12.05 19.04
N SER A 195 -0.34 11.44 18.21
CA SER A 195 -0.16 9.99 18.17
C SER A 195 1.22 9.55 18.66
#